data_51552fcfa0fd635f558991c8a2c80db5
#
_entry.id   51552fcfa0fd635f558991c8a2c80db5
#
_cell.length_a   1.000
_cell.length_b   1.000
_cell.length_c   1.000
_cell.angle_alpha   90.00
_cell.angle_beta   90.00
_cell.angle_gamma   90.00
#
_symmetry.space_group_name_H-M   'P 1'
#
loop_
_entity.id
_entity.type
_entity.pdbx_description
1 polymer ?
#
loop_
_entity_poly.entity_id
_entity_poly.type
_entity_poly.pdbx_seq_one_letter_code
_entity_poly.pdbx_strand_id
1 'polypeptide(L)'
;ARKQENILIIKVLEDANSVSRQYVDEMDNVAAYLGATPLIIAEKAGNKLEDNVLYTRFGMYTLNFFTLANSIKSKFPFIKRTQAGLTAYIDGNKLKKKREELGYSLNSLSKKIGVTKRMIIRYENEDSEITINKAMKIYNIFGGEVFNEIDIFSSSNMMESRDKSDFSKKYIDLGFEARDTKKTPFDIIARKDNELILTEIGDKARPDFSSLSKILDAANLVIFKKKKPKDMPSMTKKEFLEFEKANQLIKFLKEF
;
A
#
# COMPACT_ATOMS: atom_id res chain seq x y z
N ALA A 1 -0.74 0.41 -10.60
CA ALA A 1 -2.11 0.75 -11.04
C ALA A 1 -2.52 2.07 -10.38
N ARG A 2 -3.38 2.83 -11.02
CA ARG A 2 -3.90 4.10 -10.50
C ARG A 2 -5.42 4.05 -10.49
N LYS A 3 -6.04 4.43 -9.37
CA LYS A 3 -7.50 4.62 -9.26
C LYS A 3 -7.74 6.04 -8.77
N GLN A 4 -8.31 6.90 -9.62
CA GLN A 4 -8.44 8.33 -9.35
C GLN A 4 -7.07 8.93 -8.99
N GLU A 5 -6.89 9.47 -7.78
CA GLU A 5 -5.61 10.00 -7.29
C GLU A 5 -4.76 8.95 -6.55
N ASN A 6 -5.30 7.74 -6.29
CA ASN A 6 -4.57 6.70 -5.57
C ASN A 6 -3.70 5.86 -6.50
N ILE A 7 -2.41 5.81 -6.20
CA ILE A 7 -1.44 4.94 -6.88
C ILE A 7 -1.36 3.64 -6.09
N LEU A 8 -1.42 2.50 -6.80
CA LEU A 8 -1.27 1.18 -6.19
C LEU A 8 0.00 0.52 -6.71
N ILE A 9 0.84 0.04 -5.81
CA ILE A 9 1.96 -0.84 -6.12
C ILE A 9 1.52 -2.26 -5.78
N ILE A 10 1.35 -3.09 -6.81
CA ILE A 10 0.81 -4.44 -6.64
C ILE A 10 1.88 -5.48 -6.97
N LYS A 11 2.14 -6.38 -6.03
CA LYS A 11 2.88 -7.61 -6.28
C LYS A 11 1.90 -8.76 -6.45
N VAL A 12 1.92 -9.40 -7.62
CA VAL A 12 1.09 -10.58 -7.90
C VAL A 12 1.94 -11.85 -7.70
N LEU A 13 1.41 -12.80 -6.97
CA LEU A 13 2.06 -14.06 -6.63
C LEU A 13 1.05 -15.22 -6.68
N GLU A 14 1.49 -16.43 -6.94
CA GLU A 14 0.66 -17.62 -6.72
C GLU A 14 0.52 -17.88 -5.21
N ASP A 15 1.63 -17.85 -4.48
CA ASP A 15 1.68 -18.06 -3.02
C ASP A 15 2.36 -16.88 -2.32
N ALA A 16 1.63 -16.19 -1.44
CA ALA A 16 2.13 -15.06 -0.67
C ALA A 16 3.30 -15.43 0.26
N ASN A 17 3.46 -16.72 0.61
CA ASN A 17 4.59 -17.17 1.41
C ASN A 17 5.93 -17.11 0.67
N SER A 18 5.92 -17.02 -0.67
CA SER A 18 7.13 -16.88 -1.48
C SER A 18 7.80 -15.50 -1.39
N VAL A 19 7.08 -14.48 -0.90
CA VAL A 19 7.66 -13.14 -0.76
C VAL A 19 8.59 -13.06 0.45
N SER A 20 9.75 -12.43 0.29
CA SER A 20 10.68 -12.17 1.38
C SER A 20 10.35 -10.85 2.10
N ARG A 21 10.73 -10.75 3.38
CA ARG A 21 10.60 -9.51 4.15
C ARG A 21 11.32 -8.35 3.47
N GLN A 22 12.54 -8.57 3.00
CA GLN A 22 13.31 -7.53 2.29
C GLN A 22 12.57 -6.97 1.07
N TYR A 23 11.82 -7.81 0.34
CA TYR A 23 11.04 -7.36 -0.80
C TYR A 23 9.84 -6.50 -0.37
N VAL A 24 9.16 -6.89 0.72
CA VAL A 24 8.05 -6.12 1.28
C VAL A 24 8.53 -4.76 1.80
N ASP A 25 9.62 -4.74 2.56
CA ASP A 25 10.23 -3.50 3.05
C ASP A 25 10.60 -2.55 1.89
N GLU A 26 11.07 -3.08 0.77
CA GLU A 26 11.38 -2.29 -0.44
C GLU A 26 10.12 -1.74 -1.11
N MET A 27 9.05 -2.53 -1.20
CA MET A 27 7.77 -2.06 -1.74
C MET A 27 7.18 -0.94 -0.88
N ASP A 28 7.21 -1.10 0.46
CA ASP A 28 6.73 -0.07 1.40
C ASP A 28 7.51 1.23 1.23
N ASN A 29 8.82 1.13 1.09
CA ASN A 29 9.69 2.29 0.90
C ASN A 29 9.38 3.05 -0.42
N VAL A 30 9.27 2.32 -1.53
CA VAL A 30 8.92 2.93 -2.83
C VAL A 30 7.51 3.52 -2.78
N ALA A 31 6.57 2.83 -2.14
CA ALA A 31 5.20 3.30 -1.99
C ALA A 31 5.12 4.62 -1.21
N ALA A 32 5.89 4.76 -0.14
CA ALA A 32 5.96 5.99 0.65
C ALA A 32 6.42 7.19 -0.19
N TYR A 33 7.47 7.03 -1.02
CA TYR A 33 7.94 8.09 -1.90
C TYR A 33 6.94 8.47 -3.00
N LEU A 34 6.15 7.50 -3.46
CA LEU A 34 5.15 7.72 -4.50
C LEU A 34 3.79 8.20 -3.96
N GLY A 35 3.61 8.24 -2.63
CA GLY A 35 2.28 8.42 -2.05
C GLY A 35 1.33 7.29 -2.47
N ALA A 36 1.87 6.08 -2.63
CA ALA A 36 1.16 4.91 -3.15
C ALA A 36 0.82 3.93 -2.03
N THR A 37 -0.15 3.07 -2.28
CA THR A 37 -0.49 1.96 -1.39
C THR A 37 0.10 0.66 -1.91
N PRO A 38 0.97 -0.03 -1.17
CA PRO A 38 1.51 -1.32 -1.57
C PRO A 38 0.58 -2.45 -1.16
N LEU A 39 0.36 -3.41 -2.07
CA LEU A 39 -0.50 -4.57 -1.88
C LEU A 39 0.13 -5.84 -2.44
N ILE A 40 -0.10 -6.97 -1.78
CA ILE A 40 0.18 -8.31 -2.31
C ILE A 40 -1.13 -8.93 -2.75
N ILE A 41 -1.20 -9.35 -4.00
CA ILE A 41 -2.32 -10.13 -4.54
C ILE A 41 -1.82 -11.55 -4.74
N ALA A 42 -2.48 -12.53 -4.10
CA ALA A 42 -2.10 -13.92 -4.19
C ALA A 42 -3.33 -14.84 -4.20
N GLU A 43 -3.16 -16.06 -4.72
CA GLU A 43 -4.20 -17.09 -4.68
C GLU A 43 -4.22 -17.82 -3.34
N LYS A 44 -3.02 -17.98 -2.74
CA LYS A 44 -2.83 -18.71 -1.49
C LYS A 44 -1.74 -18.09 -0.60
N ALA A 45 -1.73 -18.48 0.65
CA ALA A 45 -0.65 -18.30 1.61
C ALA A 45 -0.48 -19.61 2.39
N GLY A 46 0.07 -20.64 1.70
CA GLY A 46 -0.05 -22.04 2.07
C GLY A 46 -1.43 -22.59 1.72
N ASN A 47 -2.49 -22.10 2.36
CA ASN A 47 -3.87 -22.39 2.00
C ASN A 47 -4.46 -21.29 1.09
N LYS A 48 -5.53 -21.64 0.35
CA LYS A 48 -6.26 -20.69 -0.50
C LYS A 48 -6.74 -19.49 0.33
N LEU A 49 -6.56 -18.28 -0.20
CA LEU A 49 -7.08 -17.07 0.42
C LEU A 49 -8.59 -16.97 0.21
N GLU A 50 -9.30 -16.69 1.29
CA GLU A 50 -10.76 -16.56 1.27
C GLU A 50 -11.19 -15.20 0.69
N ASP A 51 -12.37 -15.19 0.04
CA ASP A 51 -12.94 -13.98 -0.51
C ASP A 51 -13.39 -13.00 0.58
N ASN A 52 -13.21 -11.71 0.35
CA ASN A 52 -13.53 -10.63 1.28
C ASN A 52 -12.83 -10.74 2.65
N VAL A 53 -11.70 -11.43 2.69
CA VAL A 53 -10.84 -11.53 3.87
C VAL A 53 -9.51 -10.83 3.60
N LEU A 54 -9.10 -9.98 4.52
CA LEU A 54 -7.82 -9.32 4.51
C LEU A 54 -6.79 -10.12 5.31
N TYR A 55 -5.68 -10.43 4.68
CA TYR A 55 -4.50 -11.03 5.30
C TYR A 55 -3.39 -10.00 5.39
N THR A 56 -2.35 -10.32 6.13
CA THR A 56 -1.12 -9.52 6.18
C THR A 56 0.10 -10.41 6.03
N ARG A 57 1.07 -9.94 5.25
CA ARG A 57 2.39 -10.57 5.13
C ARG A 57 3.46 -9.53 5.43
N PHE A 58 4.22 -9.74 6.50
CA PHE A 58 5.21 -8.77 7.02
C PHE A 58 4.63 -7.35 7.22
N GLY A 59 3.34 -7.25 7.61
CA GLY A 59 2.65 -5.98 7.78
C GLY A 59 1.90 -5.47 6.55
N MET A 60 2.27 -5.89 5.35
CA MET A 60 1.63 -5.49 4.10
C MET A 60 0.31 -6.23 3.88
N TYR A 61 -0.72 -5.52 3.43
CA TYR A 61 -2.00 -6.10 3.09
C TYR A 61 -1.86 -7.10 1.95
N THR A 62 -2.43 -8.28 2.18
CA THR A 62 -2.41 -9.41 1.27
C THR A 62 -3.84 -9.91 1.08
N LEU A 63 -4.28 -10.03 -0.15
CA LEU A 63 -5.66 -10.41 -0.49
C LEU A 63 -5.70 -11.15 -1.83
N ASN A 64 -6.80 -11.85 -2.12
CA ASN A 64 -7.01 -12.44 -3.42
C ASN A 64 -7.57 -11.42 -4.43
N PHE A 65 -7.57 -11.81 -5.70
CA PHE A 65 -8.02 -10.93 -6.78
C PHE A 65 -9.51 -10.52 -6.64
N PHE A 66 -10.37 -11.43 -6.16
CA PHE A 66 -11.78 -11.15 -5.95
C PHE A 66 -11.99 -10.03 -4.92
N THR A 67 -11.28 -10.09 -3.80
CA THR A 67 -11.33 -9.05 -2.75
C THR A 67 -10.82 -7.70 -3.26
N LEU A 68 -9.73 -7.69 -4.06
CA LEU A 68 -9.27 -6.47 -4.71
C LEU A 68 -10.32 -5.89 -5.65
N ALA A 69 -10.91 -6.72 -6.51
CA ALA A 69 -11.94 -6.28 -7.46
C ALA A 69 -13.17 -5.67 -6.78
N ASN A 70 -13.60 -6.25 -5.64
CA ASN A 70 -14.66 -5.69 -4.82
C ASN A 70 -14.27 -4.35 -4.17
N SER A 71 -13.05 -4.26 -3.64
CA SER A 71 -12.55 -3.02 -3.01
C SER A 71 -12.41 -1.87 -4.02
N ILE A 72 -12.04 -2.17 -5.27
CA ILE A 72 -12.04 -1.18 -6.36
C ILE A 72 -13.46 -0.62 -6.62
N LYS A 73 -14.51 -1.41 -6.37
CA LYS A 73 -15.93 -1.01 -6.44
C LYS A 73 -16.44 -0.44 -5.12
N SER A 74 -15.56 -0.05 -4.21
CA SER A 74 -15.87 0.47 -2.87
C SER A 74 -16.66 -0.51 -1.97
N LYS A 75 -16.46 -1.82 -2.18
CA LYS A 75 -16.94 -2.89 -1.30
C LYS A 75 -15.75 -3.44 -0.53
N PHE A 76 -15.44 -2.83 0.58
CA PHE A 76 -14.26 -3.16 1.36
C PHE A 76 -14.48 -4.40 2.24
N PRO A 77 -13.43 -5.20 2.51
CA PRO A 77 -13.49 -6.28 3.47
C PRO A 77 -13.63 -5.73 4.89
N PHE A 78 -14.33 -6.45 5.76
CA PHE A 78 -14.40 -6.18 7.19
C PHE A 78 -13.86 -7.36 8.04
N ILE A 79 -13.44 -8.45 7.38
CA ILE A 79 -12.84 -9.61 8.03
C ILE A 79 -11.32 -9.56 7.81
N LYS A 80 -10.56 -9.77 8.89
CA LYS A 80 -9.11 -9.83 8.87
C LYS A 80 -8.60 -11.13 9.46
N ARG A 81 -7.57 -11.72 8.85
CA ARG A 81 -6.83 -12.84 9.42
C ARG A 81 -5.79 -12.33 10.40
N THR A 82 -5.91 -12.71 11.66
CA THR A 82 -4.98 -12.41 12.74
C THR A 82 -4.34 -13.71 13.28
N GLN A 83 -3.44 -13.60 14.24
CA GLN A 83 -2.88 -14.76 14.93
C GLN A 83 -3.96 -15.55 15.67
N ALA A 84 -5.02 -14.89 16.17
CA ALA A 84 -6.17 -15.49 16.84
C ALA A 84 -7.18 -16.14 15.90
N GLY A 85 -6.94 -16.10 14.58
CA GLY A 85 -7.85 -16.60 13.55
C GLY A 85 -8.49 -15.47 12.73
N LEU A 86 -9.68 -15.74 12.17
CA LEU A 86 -10.46 -14.73 11.45
C LEU A 86 -11.23 -13.88 12.47
N THR A 87 -11.13 -12.57 12.33
CA THR A 87 -11.76 -11.57 13.19
C THR A 87 -12.43 -10.47 12.38
N ALA A 88 -13.37 -9.77 13.01
CA ALA A 88 -14.01 -8.58 12.46
C ALA A 88 -14.10 -7.49 13.54
N TYR A 89 -14.07 -6.21 13.12
CA TYR A 89 -14.25 -5.07 14.01
C TYR A 89 -15.69 -4.58 13.95
N ILE A 90 -16.33 -4.48 15.11
CA ILE A 90 -17.68 -3.92 15.24
C ILE A 90 -17.60 -2.41 15.38
N ASP A 91 -18.44 -1.70 14.66
CA ASP A 91 -18.80 -0.32 14.93
C ASP A 91 -19.87 -0.31 16.05
N GLY A 92 -19.46 0.03 17.26
CA GLY A 92 -20.32 -0.04 18.45
C GLY A 92 -21.57 0.85 18.32
N ASN A 93 -21.43 2.04 17.75
CA ASN A 93 -22.54 2.97 17.56
C ASN A 93 -23.56 2.43 16.56
N LYS A 94 -23.10 1.87 15.44
CA LYS A 94 -23.98 1.25 14.45
C LYS A 94 -24.68 0.02 15.00
N LEU A 95 -23.95 -0.82 15.77
CA LEU A 95 -24.53 -2.00 16.42
C LEU A 95 -25.67 -1.59 17.37
N LYS A 96 -25.43 -0.60 18.24
CA LYS A 96 -26.43 -0.10 19.17
C LYS A 96 -27.67 0.43 18.43
N LYS A 97 -27.46 1.29 17.46
CA LYS A 97 -28.54 1.86 16.65
C LYS A 97 -29.38 0.77 15.99
N LYS A 98 -28.75 -0.20 15.31
CA LYS A 98 -29.45 -1.31 14.65
C LYS A 98 -30.19 -2.22 15.63
N ARG A 99 -29.59 -2.49 16.81
CA ARG A 99 -30.26 -3.25 17.86
C ARG A 99 -31.55 -2.58 18.30
N GLU A 100 -31.52 -1.27 18.52
CA GLU A 100 -32.66 -0.48 18.97
C GLU A 100 -33.74 -0.37 17.88
N GLU A 101 -33.35 -0.11 16.62
CA GLU A 101 -34.25 -0.09 15.46
C GLU A 101 -35.04 -1.41 15.29
N LEU A 102 -34.38 -2.57 15.53
CA LEU A 102 -34.99 -3.87 15.43
C LEU A 102 -35.66 -4.36 16.72
N GLY A 103 -35.73 -3.51 17.76
CA GLY A 103 -36.38 -3.79 19.03
C GLY A 103 -35.71 -4.87 19.91
N TYR A 104 -34.43 -5.18 19.66
CA TYR A 104 -33.73 -6.14 20.50
C TYR A 104 -33.32 -5.51 21.83
N SER A 105 -33.70 -6.17 22.95
CA SER A 105 -33.11 -5.88 24.26
C SER A 105 -31.66 -6.39 24.31
N LEU A 106 -30.83 -5.82 25.19
CA LEU A 106 -29.46 -6.31 25.43
C LEU A 106 -29.44 -7.81 25.79
N ASN A 107 -30.47 -8.26 26.54
CA ASN A 107 -30.58 -9.66 26.97
C ASN A 107 -30.99 -10.58 25.80
N SER A 108 -31.94 -10.16 24.96
CA SER A 108 -32.35 -10.96 23.80
C SER A 108 -31.24 -11.10 22.78
N LEU A 109 -30.49 -10.02 22.50
CA LEU A 109 -29.34 -10.03 21.59
C LEU A 109 -28.21 -10.90 22.15
N SER A 110 -27.89 -10.77 23.45
CA SER A 110 -26.81 -11.55 24.07
C SER A 110 -27.05 -13.07 23.95
N LYS A 111 -28.30 -13.52 24.17
CA LYS A 111 -28.68 -14.92 23.98
C LYS A 111 -28.56 -15.38 22.54
N LYS A 112 -28.97 -14.57 21.55
CA LYS A 112 -28.88 -14.91 20.12
C LYS A 112 -27.43 -15.06 19.65
N ILE A 113 -26.53 -14.16 20.08
CA ILE A 113 -25.12 -14.21 19.72
C ILE A 113 -24.36 -15.26 20.50
N GLY A 114 -24.82 -15.61 21.72
CA GLY A 114 -24.16 -16.53 22.63
C GLY A 114 -23.00 -15.84 23.38
N VAL A 115 -23.28 -14.66 23.93
CA VAL A 115 -22.38 -13.87 24.76
C VAL A 115 -23.11 -13.35 25.99
N THR A 116 -22.39 -12.75 26.95
CA THR A 116 -23.06 -12.13 28.11
C THR A 116 -23.62 -10.75 27.75
N LYS A 117 -24.65 -10.31 28.49
CA LYS A 117 -25.19 -8.94 28.38
C LYS A 117 -24.06 -7.88 28.51
N ARG A 118 -23.11 -8.11 29.44
CA ARG A 118 -21.96 -7.21 29.63
C ARG A 118 -21.09 -7.10 28.37
N MET A 119 -20.94 -8.18 27.61
CA MET A 119 -20.20 -8.15 26.33
C MET A 119 -20.93 -7.36 25.26
N ILE A 120 -22.28 -7.43 25.18
CA ILE A 120 -23.03 -6.57 24.25
C ILE A 120 -22.82 -5.09 24.60
N ILE A 121 -22.93 -4.72 25.87
CA ILE A 121 -22.68 -3.34 26.33
C ILE A 121 -21.26 -2.89 25.92
N ARG A 122 -20.27 -3.76 26.09
CA ARG A 122 -18.91 -3.46 25.68
C ARG A 122 -18.81 -3.26 24.17
N TYR A 123 -19.42 -4.12 23.36
CA TYR A 123 -19.43 -4.00 21.89
C TYR A 123 -20.11 -2.73 21.41
N GLU A 124 -21.10 -2.21 22.15
CA GLU A 124 -21.82 -0.98 21.79
C GLU A 124 -21.11 0.30 22.23
N ASN A 125 -20.28 0.23 23.26
CA ASN A 125 -19.57 1.40 23.82
C ASN A 125 -18.15 1.56 23.28
N GLU A 126 -17.56 0.48 22.75
CA GLU A 126 -16.18 0.44 22.27
C GLU A 126 -16.15 -0.29 20.93
N ASP A 127 -15.38 0.24 19.96
CA ASP A 127 -15.08 -0.51 18.77
C ASP A 127 -14.30 -1.78 19.16
N SER A 128 -14.90 -2.92 18.89
CA SER A 128 -14.40 -4.20 19.41
C SER A 128 -14.02 -5.17 18.29
N GLU A 129 -12.86 -5.78 18.43
CA GLU A 129 -12.48 -6.93 17.62
C GLU A 129 -13.14 -8.20 18.16
N ILE A 130 -13.83 -8.93 17.30
CA ILE A 130 -14.55 -10.16 17.64
C ILE A 130 -14.16 -11.31 16.71
N THR A 131 -14.29 -12.55 17.21
CA THR A 131 -14.03 -13.74 16.39
C THR A 131 -15.08 -13.91 15.32
N ILE A 132 -14.72 -14.54 14.20
CA ILE A 132 -15.59 -14.74 13.03
C ILE A 132 -16.90 -15.45 13.41
N ASN A 133 -16.89 -16.42 14.33
CA ASN A 133 -18.10 -17.12 14.75
C ASN A 133 -19.15 -16.20 15.38
N LYS A 134 -18.71 -15.18 16.12
CA LYS A 134 -19.59 -14.16 16.69
C LYS A 134 -19.99 -13.12 15.65
N ALA A 135 -19.04 -12.73 14.80
CA ALA A 135 -19.28 -11.81 13.69
C ALA A 135 -20.36 -12.34 12.74
N MET A 136 -20.32 -13.63 12.37
CA MET A 136 -21.31 -14.26 11.51
C MET A 136 -22.71 -14.25 12.13
N LYS A 137 -22.83 -14.47 13.45
CA LYS A 137 -24.14 -14.37 14.14
C LYS A 137 -24.68 -12.94 14.13
N ILE A 138 -23.83 -11.94 14.31
CA ILE A 138 -24.18 -10.52 14.22
C ILE A 138 -24.57 -10.16 12.80
N TYR A 139 -23.78 -10.60 11.82
CA TYR A 139 -24.03 -10.38 10.40
C TYR A 139 -25.39 -10.92 9.95
N ASN A 140 -25.77 -12.13 10.40
CA ASN A 140 -27.06 -12.74 10.09
C ASN A 140 -28.27 -11.98 10.68
N ILE A 141 -28.05 -11.16 11.72
CA ILE A 141 -29.12 -10.38 12.36
C ILE A 141 -29.19 -8.96 11.77
N PHE A 142 -28.04 -8.32 11.54
CA PHE A 142 -27.93 -6.89 11.25
C PHE A 142 -27.32 -6.56 9.89
N GLY A 143 -26.78 -7.56 9.17
CA GLY A 143 -25.99 -7.32 7.95
C GLY A 143 -24.57 -6.86 8.20
N GLY A 144 -23.87 -6.47 7.13
CA GLY A 144 -22.47 -6.05 7.16
C GLY A 144 -22.24 -4.62 7.70
N GLU A 145 -23.27 -3.79 7.68
CA GLU A 145 -23.17 -2.36 8.00
C GLU A 145 -22.80 -2.03 9.46
N VAL A 146 -22.89 -3.00 10.37
CA VAL A 146 -22.48 -2.87 11.76
C VAL A 146 -20.99 -3.17 12.00
N PHE A 147 -20.26 -3.48 10.94
CA PHE A 147 -18.81 -3.71 11.00
C PHE A 147 -18.05 -2.56 10.38
N ASN A 148 -16.86 -2.31 10.90
CA ASN A 148 -15.93 -1.36 10.31
C ASN A 148 -15.27 -1.99 9.08
N GLU A 149 -15.53 -1.40 7.94
CA GLU A 149 -14.83 -1.76 6.70
C GLU A 149 -13.36 -1.35 6.78
N ILE A 150 -12.48 -2.16 6.17
CA ILE A 150 -11.05 -1.91 6.14
C ILE A 150 -10.71 -1.31 4.79
N ASP A 151 -10.40 -0.01 4.78
CA ASP A 151 -9.90 0.65 3.58
C ASP A 151 -8.50 0.15 3.26
N ILE A 152 -8.41 -0.70 2.24
CA ILE A 152 -7.14 -1.27 1.77
C ILE A 152 -6.27 -0.27 1.00
N PHE A 153 -6.78 0.91 0.70
CA PHE A 153 -6.07 1.98 -0.02
C PHE A 153 -5.50 3.05 0.90
N SER A 154 -5.72 2.95 2.20
CA SER A 154 -5.06 3.81 3.18
C SER A 154 -3.56 3.56 3.20
N SER A 155 -2.78 4.64 3.24
CA SER A 155 -1.33 4.62 3.02
C SER A 155 -0.52 3.88 4.08
N SER A 156 0.65 3.40 3.68
CA SER A 156 1.66 2.71 4.47
C SER A 156 2.50 3.65 5.36
N ASN A 157 3.13 3.07 6.37
CA ASN A 157 4.09 3.76 7.24
C ASN A 157 5.47 3.89 6.55
N MET A 158 6.10 5.06 6.70
CA MET A 158 7.48 5.27 6.25
C MET A 158 8.48 4.47 7.10
N MET A 159 9.38 3.75 6.43
CA MET A 159 10.61 3.22 7.03
C MET A 159 11.82 4.00 6.51
N GLU A 160 12.70 4.44 7.39
CA GLU A 160 13.97 5.10 7.01
C GLU A 160 14.98 4.09 6.44
N SER A 161 15.61 4.44 5.33
CA SER A 161 16.73 3.68 4.76
C SER A 161 18.06 4.23 5.30
N ARG A 162 19.00 3.32 5.59
CA ARG A 162 20.28 3.67 6.20
C ARG A 162 21.41 3.93 5.21
N ASP A 163 21.41 3.33 4.04
CA ASP A 163 22.49 3.45 3.06
C ASP A 163 22.11 4.33 1.88
N LYS A 164 22.88 5.39 1.64
CA LYS A 164 22.67 6.35 0.54
C LYS A 164 23.89 6.36 -0.37
N SER A 165 23.69 6.17 -1.68
CA SER A 165 24.73 6.33 -2.69
C SER A 165 25.16 7.79 -2.85
N ASP A 166 26.29 8.03 -3.52
CA ASP A 166 26.71 9.39 -3.88
C ASP A 166 25.66 10.15 -4.68
N PHE A 167 24.87 9.44 -5.50
CA PHE A 167 23.82 10.03 -6.30
C PHE A 167 22.62 10.46 -5.43
N SER A 168 22.19 9.61 -4.51
CA SER A 168 21.12 9.96 -3.57
C SER A 168 21.52 11.08 -2.64
N LYS A 169 22.78 11.09 -2.18
CA LYS A 169 23.36 12.22 -1.41
C LYS A 169 23.28 13.51 -2.21
N LYS A 170 23.70 13.48 -3.49
CA LYS A 170 23.64 14.66 -4.36
C LYS A 170 22.22 15.20 -4.55
N TYR A 171 21.22 14.32 -4.73
CA TYR A 171 19.82 14.75 -4.74
C TYR A 171 19.42 15.45 -3.45
N ILE A 172 19.88 14.93 -2.30
CA ILE A 172 19.57 15.52 -0.98
C ILE A 172 20.25 16.89 -0.84
N ASP A 173 21.51 17.02 -1.29
CA ASP A 173 22.24 18.30 -1.29
C ASP A 173 21.53 19.35 -2.18
N LEU A 174 20.87 18.92 -3.25
CA LEU A 174 20.02 19.77 -4.07
C LEU A 174 18.64 20.08 -3.44
N GLY A 175 18.34 19.50 -2.27
CA GLY A 175 17.09 19.71 -1.54
C GLY A 175 15.94 18.81 -1.98
N PHE A 176 16.21 17.66 -2.59
CA PHE A 176 15.23 16.59 -2.80
C PHE A 176 15.23 15.62 -1.62
N GLU A 177 14.10 15.01 -1.36
CA GLU A 177 14.05 13.73 -0.66
C GLU A 177 14.45 12.66 -1.66
N ALA A 178 15.47 11.86 -1.38
CA ALA A 178 15.97 10.86 -2.32
C ALA A 178 16.36 9.55 -1.65
N ARG A 179 16.19 8.46 -2.40
CA ARG A 179 16.49 7.11 -1.95
C ARG A 179 16.97 6.21 -3.07
N ASP A 180 17.96 5.36 -2.73
CA ASP A 180 18.36 4.23 -3.57
C ASP A 180 17.31 3.13 -3.48
N THR A 181 17.04 2.47 -4.59
CA THR A 181 16.08 1.37 -4.69
C THR A 181 16.76 0.09 -5.18
N LYS A 182 16.17 -1.06 -4.84
CA LYS A 182 16.62 -2.38 -5.30
C LYS A 182 15.42 -3.12 -5.87
N LYS A 183 15.64 -3.96 -6.88
CA LYS A 183 14.58 -4.79 -7.51
C LYS A 183 13.44 -3.97 -8.14
N THR A 184 13.69 -2.73 -8.52
CA THR A 184 12.78 -1.85 -9.25
C THR A 184 13.33 -1.55 -10.64
N PRO A 185 12.54 -1.04 -11.59
CA PRO A 185 13.02 -0.62 -12.92
C PRO A 185 13.86 0.67 -12.90
N PHE A 186 14.17 1.23 -11.74
CA PHE A 186 15.01 2.41 -11.55
C PHE A 186 15.92 2.18 -10.33
N ASP A 187 16.99 2.95 -10.21
CA ASP A 187 17.97 2.79 -9.14
C ASP A 187 17.81 3.84 -8.03
N ILE A 188 17.24 5.03 -8.38
CA ILE A 188 16.98 6.10 -7.41
C ILE A 188 15.61 6.70 -7.69
N ILE A 189 14.89 7.00 -6.62
CA ILE A 189 13.70 7.84 -6.61
C ILE A 189 14.01 9.12 -5.84
N ALA A 190 13.71 10.27 -6.44
CA ALA A 190 13.87 11.56 -5.80
C ALA A 190 12.61 12.41 -5.93
N ARG A 191 12.21 13.09 -4.86
CA ARG A 191 11.01 13.94 -4.83
C ARG A 191 11.32 15.29 -4.22
N LYS A 192 10.80 16.34 -4.81
CA LYS A 192 10.79 17.69 -4.26
C LYS A 192 9.50 18.39 -4.67
N ASP A 193 8.69 18.79 -3.69
CA ASP A 193 7.37 19.36 -3.94
C ASP A 193 6.52 18.45 -4.87
N ASN A 194 6.13 18.94 -6.04
CA ASN A 194 5.40 18.18 -7.05
C ASN A 194 6.29 17.49 -8.09
N GLU A 195 7.61 17.68 -8.02
CA GLU A 195 8.55 17.08 -8.97
C GLU A 195 8.99 15.70 -8.47
N LEU A 196 8.75 14.67 -9.26
CA LEU A 196 9.19 13.30 -9.04
C LEU A 196 10.19 12.92 -10.12
N ILE A 197 11.35 12.43 -9.73
CA ILE A 197 12.43 12.02 -10.66
C ILE A 197 12.75 10.55 -10.39
N LEU A 198 12.68 9.74 -11.43
CA LEU A 198 13.20 8.39 -11.45
C LEU A 198 14.54 8.37 -12.15
N THR A 199 15.55 7.81 -11.53
CA THR A 199 16.91 7.76 -12.09
C THR A 199 17.35 6.32 -12.26
N GLU A 200 17.88 6.03 -13.44
CA GLU A 200 18.54 4.76 -13.76
C GLU A 200 20.04 4.98 -13.96
N ILE A 201 20.85 4.08 -13.43
CA ILE A 201 22.32 4.15 -13.54
C ILE A 201 22.79 3.02 -14.45
N GLY A 202 23.21 3.38 -15.68
CA GLY A 202 23.69 2.39 -16.65
C GLY A 202 23.71 2.91 -18.09
N ASP A 203 24.34 2.13 -18.96
CA ASP A 203 24.47 2.49 -20.38
C ASP A 203 23.28 2.10 -21.24
N LYS A 204 22.29 1.42 -20.66
CA LYS A 204 21.04 1.00 -21.30
C LYS A 204 19.90 1.18 -20.31
N ALA A 205 18.87 1.89 -20.71
CA ALA A 205 17.65 1.97 -19.94
C ALA A 205 16.90 0.64 -19.96
N ARG A 206 16.32 0.26 -18.82
CA ARG A 206 15.46 -0.93 -18.71
C ARG A 206 14.18 -0.72 -19.53
N PRO A 207 13.63 -1.75 -20.18
CA PRO A 207 12.49 -1.60 -21.10
C PRO A 207 11.29 -0.88 -20.47
N ASP A 208 11.02 -1.14 -19.20
CA ASP A 208 9.83 -0.63 -18.49
C ASP A 208 10.02 0.77 -17.89
N PHE A 209 11.25 1.32 -17.91
CA PHE A 209 11.60 2.56 -17.23
C PHE A 209 10.79 3.76 -17.74
N SER A 210 10.77 3.96 -19.06
CA SER A 210 10.03 5.06 -19.69
C SER A 210 8.51 4.92 -19.54
N SER A 211 7.98 3.70 -19.58
CA SER A 211 6.55 3.46 -19.37
C SER A 211 6.13 3.76 -17.94
N LEU A 212 6.98 3.39 -16.98
CA LEU A 212 6.74 3.64 -15.57
C LEU A 212 6.75 5.14 -15.25
N SER A 213 7.72 5.89 -15.77
CA SER A 213 7.79 7.35 -15.55
C SER A 213 6.54 8.07 -16.05
N LYS A 214 6.00 7.66 -17.21
CA LYS A 214 4.74 8.21 -17.74
C LYS A 214 3.53 7.89 -16.85
N ILE A 215 3.44 6.66 -16.33
CA ILE A 215 2.34 6.26 -15.42
C ILE A 215 2.38 7.07 -14.12
N LEU A 216 3.57 7.37 -13.62
CA LEU A 216 3.79 8.07 -12.36
C LEU A 216 3.81 9.60 -12.50
N ASP A 217 3.73 10.11 -13.74
CA ASP A 217 3.94 11.53 -14.05
C ASP A 217 5.28 12.04 -13.50
N ALA A 218 6.32 11.23 -13.71
CA ALA A 218 7.66 11.46 -13.21
C ALA A 218 8.63 11.79 -14.34
N ALA A 219 9.57 12.69 -14.10
CA ALA A 219 10.70 12.89 -14.96
C ALA A 219 11.63 11.66 -14.90
N ASN A 220 12.22 11.28 -16.02
CA ASN A 220 13.22 10.22 -16.07
C ASN A 220 14.61 10.79 -16.32
N LEU A 221 15.61 10.17 -15.72
CA LEU A 221 17.01 10.50 -15.91
C LEU A 221 17.85 9.23 -16.03
N VAL A 222 18.74 9.17 -17.01
CA VAL A 222 19.72 8.10 -17.10
C VAL A 222 21.12 8.67 -16.84
N ILE A 223 21.79 8.12 -15.83
CA ILE A 223 23.20 8.43 -15.56
C ILE A 223 24.05 7.34 -16.20
N PHE A 224 24.59 7.63 -17.38
CA PHE A 224 25.36 6.66 -18.15
C PHE A 224 26.88 6.70 -17.83
N LYS A 225 27.57 5.60 -18.12
CA LYS A 225 29.03 5.48 -17.92
C LYS A 225 29.84 5.63 -19.20
N LYS A 226 29.44 4.98 -20.27
CA LYS A 226 30.19 4.91 -21.53
C LYS A 226 29.36 5.30 -22.76
N LYS A 227 28.09 4.91 -22.79
CA LYS A 227 27.24 5.10 -23.97
C LYS A 227 26.00 5.90 -23.61
N LYS A 228 25.88 7.09 -24.22
CA LYS A 228 24.69 7.93 -24.04
C LYS A 228 23.45 7.25 -24.63
N PRO A 229 22.37 7.03 -23.86
CA PRO A 229 21.09 6.59 -24.36
C PRO A 229 20.50 7.60 -25.36
N LYS A 230 19.73 7.10 -26.33
CA LYS A 230 18.97 7.94 -27.27
C LYS A 230 17.59 8.19 -26.69
N ASP A 231 17.00 9.32 -27.08
CA ASP A 231 15.59 9.66 -26.86
C ASP A 231 15.15 9.75 -25.37
N MET A 232 16.08 10.07 -24.48
CA MET A 232 15.74 10.34 -23.06
C MET A 232 16.78 11.24 -22.38
N PRO A 233 16.38 12.02 -21.36
CA PRO A 233 17.28 12.81 -20.55
C PRO A 233 18.41 11.95 -20.01
N SER A 234 19.64 12.30 -20.32
CA SER A 234 20.79 11.49 -19.89
C SER A 234 22.05 12.34 -19.75
N MET A 235 22.85 12.00 -18.76
CA MET A 235 24.11 12.68 -18.44
C MET A 235 25.13 11.73 -17.81
N THR A 236 26.36 12.13 -17.75
CA THR A 236 27.42 11.40 -17.03
C THR A 236 27.34 11.65 -15.52
N LYS A 237 28.00 10.79 -14.72
CA LYS A 237 28.14 11.02 -13.26
C LYS A 237 28.75 12.41 -12.97
N LYS A 238 29.73 12.83 -13.75
CA LYS A 238 30.42 14.12 -13.55
C LYS A 238 29.44 15.28 -13.73
N GLU A 239 28.72 15.31 -14.85
CA GLU A 239 27.71 16.35 -15.12
C GLU A 239 26.62 16.38 -14.06
N PHE A 240 26.15 15.23 -13.58
CA PHE A 240 25.15 15.17 -12.50
C PHE A 240 25.68 15.78 -11.19
N LEU A 241 26.92 15.52 -10.83
CA LEU A 241 27.51 16.04 -9.61
C LEU A 241 27.83 17.54 -9.66
N GLU A 242 27.90 18.15 -10.87
CA GLU A 242 28.16 19.58 -11.07
C GLU A 242 26.93 20.47 -10.85
N PHE A 243 25.70 19.92 -10.78
CA PHE A 243 24.53 20.73 -10.45
C PHE A 243 24.63 21.34 -9.04
N GLU A 244 24.39 22.63 -8.92
CA GLU A 244 24.42 23.34 -7.64
C GLU A 244 23.00 23.59 -7.08
N LYS A 245 21.99 23.62 -7.94
CA LYS A 245 20.58 23.94 -7.58
C LYS A 245 19.60 23.00 -8.22
N ALA A 246 18.57 22.61 -7.48
CA ALA A 246 17.46 21.77 -7.98
C ALA A 246 16.85 22.28 -9.28
N ASN A 247 16.63 23.60 -9.38
CA ASN A 247 15.98 24.20 -10.54
C ASN A 247 16.78 24.02 -11.84
N GLN A 248 18.11 23.91 -11.78
CA GLN A 248 18.95 23.63 -12.96
C GLN A 248 18.69 22.20 -13.48
N LEU A 249 18.64 21.23 -12.57
CA LEU A 249 18.31 19.84 -12.92
C LEU A 249 16.89 19.71 -13.45
N ILE A 250 15.91 20.31 -12.77
CA ILE A 250 14.50 20.29 -13.22
C ILE A 250 14.35 20.92 -14.59
N LYS A 251 15.00 22.06 -14.84
CA LYS A 251 15.00 22.71 -16.16
C LYS A 251 15.57 21.78 -17.23
N PHE A 252 16.74 21.17 -16.98
CA PHE A 252 17.33 20.20 -17.90
C PHE A 252 16.38 19.06 -18.24
N LEU A 253 15.65 18.51 -17.24
CA LEU A 253 14.72 17.40 -17.47
C LEU A 253 13.46 17.81 -18.25
N LYS A 254 13.06 19.07 -18.19
CA LYS A 254 11.89 19.61 -18.91
C LYS A 254 12.20 20.05 -20.36
N GLU A 255 13.47 20.09 -20.74
CA GLU A 255 13.91 20.37 -22.13
C GLU A 255 13.83 19.15 -23.05
N PHE A 256 13.51 17.97 -22.52
CA PHE A 256 13.33 16.71 -23.21
C PHE A 256 11.85 16.30 -23.25
#